data_8f3f9779356904def321e7ac65725ca0
#
_entry.id   8f3f9779356904def321e7ac65725ca0
#
_cell.length_a   1.000
_cell.length_b   1.000
_cell.length_c   1.000
_cell.angle_alpha   90.00
_cell.angle_beta   90.00
_cell.angle_gamma   90.00
#
_symmetry.space_group_name_H-M   'P 1'
#
loop_
_entity.id
_entity.type
_entity.pdbx_description
1 polymer ?
#
loop_
_entity_poly.entity_id
_entity_poly.type
_entity_poly.pdbx_seq_one_letter_code
_entity_poly.pdbx_strand_id
1 'polypeptide(L)'
;MKIEKLDKDNIKEYIRDMKITDISNVEENVGKLNEFGIKKDDKFIFSFFLSDNCICAGFGNNKVDDNLVKEIFTFLNNNLSFDGHLLVQIVQTKIMDIMDSLYRIKDVSVSKKIKDISLNSQMREKYAEIDMRSIKYFASKNDVFCNLYSQNIQDEEVIRKLDEYFVLLDVGSINFTVLPDSLSYLESLGYKCDSKRYVINYE
;
A
#
# COMPACT_ATOMS: atom_id res chain seq x y z
N MET A 1 22.74 -9.53 9.81
CA MET A 1 22.14 -8.36 9.16
C MET A 1 22.33 -7.10 10.00
N LYS A 2 22.26 -5.92 9.38
CA LYS A 2 22.41 -4.61 10.02
C LYS A 2 21.42 -3.62 9.43
N ILE A 3 20.78 -2.80 10.28
CA ILE A 3 19.93 -1.69 9.84
C ILE A 3 20.80 -0.43 9.71
N GLU A 4 20.69 0.26 8.60
CA GLU A 4 21.35 1.56 8.35
C GLU A 4 20.31 2.58 7.90
N LYS A 5 20.39 3.80 8.43
CA LYS A 5 19.60 4.91 7.92
C LYS A 5 20.13 5.30 6.54
N LEU A 6 19.24 5.50 5.58
CA LEU A 6 19.62 5.96 4.26
C LEU A 6 19.86 7.47 4.26
N ASP A 7 21.01 7.88 3.72
CA ASP A 7 21.43 9.26 3.62
C ASP A 7 22.25 9.50 2.34
N LYS A 8 22.82 10.68 2.21
CA LYS A 8 23.60 11.06 1.02
C LYS A 8 24.92 10.29 0.88
N ASP A 9 25.42 9.73 1.97
CA ASP A 9 26.72 9.04 1.96
C ASP A 9 26.59 7.62 1.44
N ASN A 10 25.48 6.94 1.76
CA ASN A 10 25.24 5.54 1.39
C ASN A 10 24.22 5.31 0.26
N ILE A 11 23.53 6.35 -0.21
CA ILE A 11 22.47 6.23 -1.21
C ILE A 11 22.94 5.61 -2.53
N LYS A 12 24.14 5.91 -2.99
CA LYS A 12 24.67 5.35 -4.24
C LYS A 12 24.93 3.85 -4.14
N GLU A 13 25.40 3.41 -2.98
CA GLU A 13 25.56 1.99 -2.67
C GLU A 13 24.20 1.30 -2.63
N TYR A 14 23.23 1.89 -1.94
CA TYR A 14 21.86 1.42 -1.86
C TYR A 14 21.23 1.25 -3.27
N ILE A 15 21.28 2.28 -4.12
CA ILE A 15 20.74 2.24 -5.49
C ILE A 15 21.35 1.08 -6.28
N ARG A 16 22.68 0.92 -6.22
CA ARG A 16 23.39 -0.15 -6.90
C ARG A 16 22.96 -1.54 -6.41
N ASP A 17 22.96 -1.74 -5.11
CA ASP A 17 22.72 -3.05 -4.50
C ASP A 17 21.25 -3.47 -4.65
N MET A 18 20.33 -2.53 -4.51
CA MET A 18 18.89 -2.75 -4.71
C MET A 18 18.47 -2.77 -6.18
N LYS A 19 19.40 -2.49 -7.11
CA LYS A 19 19.16 -2.44 -8.56
C LYS A 19 18.00 -1.52 -8.95
N ILE A 20 17.98 -0.33 -8.34
CA ILE A 20 16.94 0.66 -8.59
C ILE A 20 17.20 1.32 -9.93
N THR A 21 16.19 1.40 -10.78
CA THR A 21 16.27 1.97 -12.13
C THR A 21 15.81 3.42 -12.20
N ASP A 22 14.86 3.82 -11.36
CA ASP A 22 14.40 5.21 -11.25
C ASP A 22 15.16 5.94 -10.14
N ILE A 23 16.31 6.49 -10.52
CA ILE A 23 17.26 7.11 -9.60
C ILE A 23 16.77 8.50 -9.14
N SER A 24 16.10 9.25 -10.00
CA SER A 24 15.71 10.63 -9.74
C SER A 24 14.81 10.77 -8.52
N ASN A 25 13.82 9.90 -8.39
CA ASN A 25 12.92 9.88 -7.23
C ASN A 25 13.62 9.53 -5.92
N VAL A 26 14.63 8.66 -5.98
CA VAL A 26 15.34 8.21 -4.77
C VAL A 26 16.28 9.32 -4.28
N GLU A 27 17.03 9.95 -5.16
CA GLU A 27 17.99 11.02 -4.81
C GLU A 27 17.28 12.27 -4.27
N GLU A 28 16.10 12.61 -4.82
CA GLU A 28 15.31 13.75 -4.35
C GLU A 28 14.67 13.54 -2.96
N ASN A 29 14.39 12.30 -2.58
CA ASN A 29 13.67 11.96 -1.36
C ASN A 29 14.57 11.48 -0.22
N VAL A 30 15.83 11.19 -0.52
CA VAL A 30 16.82 10.80 0.49
C VAL A 30 16.97 11.87 1.56
N GLY A 31 16.78 11.44 2.80
CA GLY A 31 16.85 12.30 4.00
C GLY A 31 15.57 13.11 4.28
N LYS A 32 14.57 13.11 3.38
CA LYS A 32 13.25 13.70 3.67
C LYS A 32 12.34 12.74 4.42
N LEU A 33 12.52 11.43 4.24
CA LEU A 33 11.78 10.37 4.90
C LEU A 33 12.70 9.64 5.89
N ASN A 34 12.12 9.06 6.94
CA ASN A 34 12.84 8.13 7.82
C ASN A 34 12.94 6.77 7.11
N GLU A 35 13.83 6.71 6.13
CA GLU A 35 14.07 5.52 5.32
C GLU A 35 15.32 4.79 5.81
N PHE A 36 15.20 3.47 5.88
CA PHE A 36 16.23 2.57 6.38
C PHE A 36 16.49 1.46 5.38
N GLY A 37 17.74 1.04 5.29
CA GLY A 37 18.14 -0.15 4.54
C GLY A 37 18.59 -1.27 5.47
N ILE A 38 18.38 -2.51 5.05
CA ILE A 38 18.98 -3.69 5.70
C ILE A 38 20.11 -4.19 4.83
N LYS A 39 21.31 -4.30 5.43
CA LYS A 39 22.48 -4.96 4.83
C LYS A 39 22.62 -6.39 5.33
N LYS A 40 22.97 -7.28 4.39
CA LYS A 40 23.48 -8.62 4.62
C LYS A 40 24.74 -8.79 3.79
N ASP A 41 25.83 -9.24 4.42
CA ASP A 41 27.14 -9.39 3.80
C ASP A 41 27.60 -8.10 3.06
N ASP A 42 27.48 -6.96 3.76
CA ASP A 42 27.79 -5.61 3.33
C ASP A 42 27.03 -5.12 2.06
N LYS A 43 25.90 -5.76 1.71
CA LYS A 43 25.03 -5.33 0.61
C LYS A 43 23.63 -5.03 1.10
N PHE A 44 23.06 -3.95 0.57
CA PHE A 44 21.64 -3.67 0.78
C PHE A 44 20.78 -4.72 0.09
N ILE A 45 19.84 -5.32 0.84
CA ILE A 45 18.93 -6.36 0.35
C ILE A 45 17.46 -5.96 0.48
N PHE A 46 17.17 -4.97 1.32
CA PHE A 46 15.82 -4.55 1.66
C PHE A 46 15.83 -3.11 2.13
N SER A 47 14.73 -2.39 1.93
CA SER A 47 14.52 -1.08 2.51
C SER A 47 13.12 -0.94 3.10
N PHE A 48 12.98 -0.02 4.02
CA PHE A 48 11.69 0.31 4.61
C PHE A 48 11.69 1.73 5.15
N PHE A 49 10.51 2.32 5.23
CA PHE A 49 10.28 3.51 6.04
C PHE A 49 9.22 3.24 7.09
N LEU A 50 9.35 3.93 8.22
CA LEU A 50 8.42 3.83 9.33
C LEU A 50 7.30 4.87 9.18
N SER A 51 6.05 4.41 9.29
CA SER A 51 4.88 5.26 9.39
C SER A 51 4.01 4.74 10.52
N ASP A 52 3.98 5.45 11.63
CA ASP A 52 3.32 5.03 12.87
C ASP A 52 3.71 3.58 13.26
N ASN A 53 2.76 2.66 13.27
CA ASN A 53 2.99 1.23 13.59
C ASN A 53 3.08 0.35 12.33
N CYS A 54 3.39 0.93 11.18
CA CYS A 54 3.50 0.22 9.92
C CYS A 54 4.83 0.52 9.25
N ILE A 55 5.47 -0.51 8.72
CA ILE A 55 6.57 -0.34 7.79
C ILE A 55 6.09 -0.49 6.35
N CYS A 56 6.48 0.44 5.48
CA CYS A 56 6.33 0.28 4.04
C CYS A 56 7.65 -0.27 3.51
N ALA A 57 7.59 -1.42 2.88
CA ALA A 57 8.75 -2.25 2.60
C ALA A 57 9.01 -2.42 1.10
N GLY A 58 10.28 -2.47 0.73
CA GLY A 58 10.73 -2.69 -0.64
C GLY A 58 11.95 -3.60 -0.73
N PHE A 59 11.94 -4.49 -1.72
CA PHE A 59 13.03 -5.44 -2.02
C PHE A 59 13.89 -5.02 -3.22
N GLY A 60 13.60 -3.87 -3.81
CA GLY A 60 14.22 -3.47 -5.07
C GLY A 60 13.96 -4.50 -6.18
N ASN A 61 14.93 -4.64 -7.10
CA ASN A 61 14.88 -5.62 -8.20
C ASN A 61 15.69 -6.89 -7.88
N ASN A 62 15.91 -7.18 -6.59
CA ASN A 62 16.64 -8.37 -6.17
C ASN A 62 15.77 -9.63 -6.31
N LYS A 63 16.45 -10.77 -6.47
CA LYS A 63 15.77 -12.06 -6.40
C LYS A 63 15.38 -12.32 -4.95
N VAL A 64 14.09 -12.49 -4.71
CA VAL A 64 13.50 -12.71 -3.39
C VAL A 64 12.84 -14.09 -3.37
N ASP A 65 13.03 -14.80 -2.29
CA ASP A 65 12.35 -16.08 -1.99
C ASP A 65 11.81 -16.07 -0.56
N ASP A 66 11.03 -17.09 -0.21
CA ASP A 66 10.37 -17.24 1.08
C ASP A 66 11.36 -17.21 2.26
N ASN A 67 12.55 -17.80 2.07
CA ASN A 67 13.55 -17.86 3.14
C ASN A 67 14.11 -16.47 3.45
N LEU A 68 14.42 -15.68 2.41
CA LEU A 68 14.91 -14.32 2.57
C LEU A 68 13.83 -13.42 3.21
N VAL A 69 12.58 -13.57 2.81
CA VAL A 69 11.45 -12.84 3.41
C VAL A 69 11.33 -13.16 4.90
N LYS A 70 11.32 -14.44 5.27
CA LYS A 70 11.26 -14.86 6.67
C LYS A 70 12.45 -14.34 7.48
N GLU A 71 13.65 -14.45 6.93
CA GLU A 71 14.88 -13.98 7.59
C GLU A 71 14.84 -12.49 7.88
N ILE A 72 14.42 -11.67 6.89
CA ILE A 72 14.32 -10.21 7.04
C ILE A 72 13.28 -9.85 8.10
N PHE A 73 12.07 -10.42 8.05
CA PHE A 73 11.02 -10.03 8.99
C PHE A 73 11.27 -10.57 10.39
N THR A 74 11.91 -11.72 10.54
CA THR A 74 12.41 -12.18 11.85
C THR A 74 13.47 -11.22 12.40
N PHE A 75 14.39 -10.77 11.56
CA PHE A 75 15.39 -9.78 11.96
C PHE A 75 14.76 -8.44 12.37
N LEU A 76 13.83 -7.91 11.58
CA LEU A 76 13.11 -6.68 11.90
C LEU A 76 12.33 -6.80 13.22
N ASN A 77 11.63 -7.91 13.39
CA ASN A 77 10.89 -8.21 14.60
C ASN A 77 11.78 -8.18 15.87
N ASN A 78 12.97 -8.70 15.77
CA ASN A 78 13.92 -8.77 16.89
C ASN A 78 14.65 -7.44 17.17
N ASN A 79 14.63 -6.49 16.23
CA ASN A 79 15.40 -5.25 16.32
C ASN A 79 14.55 -3.98 16.38
N LEU A 80 13.26 -4.07 16.06
CA LEU A 80 12.31 -2.96 16.14
C LEU A 80 11.30 -3.25 17.24
N SER A 81 11.20 -2.34 18.21
CA SER A 81 10.23 -2.46 19.30
C SER A 81 8.91 -1.83 18.86
N PHE A 82 7.89 -2.67 18.63
CA PHE A 82 6.51 -2.24 18.42
C PHE A 82 5.60 -2.83 19.49
N ASP A 83 4.61 -2.06 19.93
CA ASP A 83 3.59 -2.57 20.84
C ASP A 83 2.67 -3.55 20.09
N GLY A 84 2.87 -4.85 20.30
CA GLY A 84 1.97 -5.92 19.89
C GLY A 84 2.38 -6.65 18.61
N HIS A 85 2.26 -6.07 17.43
CA HIS A 85 2.58 -6.73 16.17
C HIS A 85 3.12 -5.75 15.13
N LEU A 86 4.00 -6.23 14.28
CA LEU A 86 4.54 -5.47 13.17
C LEU A 86 3.56 -5.52 11.99
N LEU A 87 3.13 -4.35 11.52
CA LEU A 87 2.40 -4.23 10.26
C LEU A 87 3.37 -3.93 9.12
N VAL A 88 3.23 -4.66 8.02
CA VAL A 88 4.09 -4.51 6.85
C VAL A 88 3.24 -4.28 5.61
N GLN A 89 3.42 -3.14 4.96
CA GLN A 89 2.79 -2.84 3.68
C GLN A 89 3.71 -3.21 2.51
N ILE A 90 3.21 -3.99 1.57
CA ILE A 90 3.91 -4.41 0.35
C ILE A 90 3.13 -3.92 -0.86
N VAL A 91 3.84 -3.30 -1.81
CA VAL A 91 3.31 -2.81 -3.09
C VAL A 91 3.77 -3.66 -4.28
N GLN A 92 4.77 -4.50 -4.12
CA GLN A 92 5.34 -5.32 -5.18
C GLN A 92 4.55 -6.63 -5.33
N THR A 93 3.84 -6.83 -6.44
CA THR A 93 2.97 -8.00 -6.67
C THR A 93 3.68 -9.33 -6.42
N LYS A 94 4.89 -9.52 -6.95
CA LYS A 94 5.66 -10.76 -6.75
C LYS A 94 5.99 -11.04 -5.27
N ILE A 95 6.15 -9.99 -4.48
CA ILE A 95 6.41 -10.12 -3.04
C ILE A 95 5.10 -10.39 -2.32
N MET A 96 3.99 -9.80 -2.75
CA MET A 96 2.66 -10.09 -2.20
C MET A 96 2.34 -11.60 -2.32
N ASP A 97 2.65 -12.22 -3.46
CA ASP A 97 2.42 -13.67 -3.65
C ASP A 97 3.18 -14.52 -2.63
N ILE A 98 4.43 -14.15 -2.31
CA ILE A 98 5.22 -14.80 -1.28
C ILE A 98 4.60 -14.53 0.11
N MET A 99 4.29 -13.28 0.40
CA MET A 99 3.75 -12.87 1.70
C MET A 99 2.39 -13.51 1.98
N ASP A 100 1.54 -13.67 0.97
CA ASP A 100 0.22 -14.32 1.08
C ASP A 100 0.33 -15.77 1.58
N SER A 101 1.43 -16.46 1.25
CA SER A 101 1.69 -17.82 1.73
C SER A 101 2.25 -17.90 3.15
N LEU A 102 2.82 -16.81 3.65
CA LEU A 102 3.58 -16.79 4.90
C LEU A 102 2.86 -16.06 6.05
N TYR A 103 2.07 -15.04 5.72
CA TYR A 103 1.53 -14.12 6.72
C TYR A 103 0.06 -13.79 6.48
N ARG A 104 -0.64 -13.44 7.57
CA ARG A 104 -2.04 -13.04 7.49
C ARG A 104 -2.16 -11.63 6.91
N ILE A 105 -3.01 -11.48 5.90
CA ILE A 105 -3.38 -10.18 5.36
C ILE A 105 -4.32 -9.48 6.37
N LYS A 106 -3.99 -8.24 6.73
CA LYS A 106 -4.85 -7.39 7.56
C LYS A 106 -5.88 -6.68 6.72
N ASP A 107 -5.43 -6.02 5.68
CA ASP A 107 -6.25 -5.25 4.75
C ASP A 107 -5.55 -5.07 3.40
N VAL A 108 -6.29 -4.60 2.43
CA VAL A 108 -5.88 -4.44 1.05
C VAL A 108 -6.23 -3.03 0.59
N SER A 109 -5.29 -2.36 -0.08
CA SER A 109 -5.58 -1.12 -0.80
C SER A 109 -5.81 -1.43 -2.27
N VAL A 110 -6.92 -0.94 -2.78
CA VAL A 110 -7.30 -1.09 -4.19
C VAL A 110 -7.58 0.26 -4.80
N SER A 111 -7.32 0.41 -6.09
CA SER A 111 -7.63 1.63 -6.83
C SER A 111 -8.32 1.35 -8.16
N LYS A 112 -9.05 2.37 -8.61
CA LYS A 112 -9.65 2.39 -9.94
C LYS A 112 -9.50 3.78 -10.53
N LYS A 113 -8.94 3.87 -11.72
CA LYS A 113 -8.93 5.12 -12.49
C LYS A 113 -10.33 5.39 -13.03
N ILE A 114 -10.85 6.56 -12.74
CA ILE A 114 -12.12 7.02 -13.26
C ILE A 114 -11.82 7.74 -14.58
N LYS A 115 -12.37 7.21 -15.67
CA LYS A 115 -12.37 7.92 -16.95
C LYS A 115 -13.46 8.97 -16.88
N ASP A 116 -13.27 10.12 -17.54
CA ASP A 116 -14.28 11.14 -17.70
C ASP A 116 -15.59 10.51 -18.17
N ILE A 117 -16.53 10.35 -17.24
CA ILE A 117 -17.89 9.97 -17.54
C ILE A 117 -18.69 11.25 -17.47
N SER A 118 -19.23 11.68 -18.59
CA SER A 118 -20.17 12.78 -18.65
C SER A 118 -21.45 12.37 -17.94
N LEU A 119 -21.62 12.81 -16.70
CA LEU A 119 -22.83 12.60 -15.92
C LEU A 119 -23.84 13.71 -16.25
N ASN A 120 -25.06 13.31 -16.59
CA ASN A 120 -26.15 14.27 -16.83
C ASN A 120 -26.75 14.78 -15.50
N SER A 121 -27.52 15.85 -15.55
CA SER A 121 -28.13 16.48 -14.37
C SER A 121 -29.06 15.55 -13.56
N GLN A 122 -29.72 14.59 -14.21
CA GLN A 122 -30.59 13.62 -13.51
C GLN A 122 -29.79 12.61 -12.65
N MET A 123 -28.57 12.31 -13.03
CA MET A 123 -27.69 11.49 -12.21
C MET A 123 -27.26 12.24 -10.95
N ARG A 124 -27.03 13.53 -11.00
CA ARG A 124 -26.62 14.34 -9.84
C ARG A 124 -27.66 14.33 -8.71
N GLU A 125 -28.95 14.32 -9.03
CA GLU A 125 -30.01 14.27 -8.02
C GLU A 125 -30.09 12.93 -7.29
N LYS A 126 -29.77 11.82 -7.98
CA LYS A 126 -29.78 10.48 -7.37
C LYS A 126 -28.67 10.26 -6.34
N TYR A 127 -27.58 11.00 -6.44
CA TYR A 127 -26.42 10.82 -5.53
C TYR A 127 -26.54 11.58 -4.21
N ALA A 128 -27.50 12.48 -4.08
CA ALA A 128 -27.85 13.12 -2.81
C ALA A 128 -28.36 12.11 -1.75
N GLU A 129 -28.71 10.88 -2.17
CA GLU A 129 -29.22 9.83 -1.28
C GLU A 129 -28.14 9.00 -0.58
N ILE A 130 -26.85 9.12 -0.99
CA ILE A 130 -25.77 8.41 -0.32
C ILE A 130 -25.43 9.12 0.99
N ASP A 131 -25.56 8.42 2.11
CA ASP A 131 -25.10 8.94 3.39
C ASP A 131 -23.58 8.88 3.49
N MET A 132 -22.92 9.88 2.91
CA MET A 132 -21.47 10.01 2.94
C MET A 132 -20.90 10.28 4.34
N ARG A 133 -21.74 10.57 5.35
CA ARG A 133 -21.29 10.81 6.73
C ARG A 133 -20.76 9.54 7.40
N SER A 134 -21.20 8.38 6.93
CA SER A 134 -20.69 7.09 7.39
C SER A 134 -19.37 6.67 6.74
N ILE A 135 -18.95 7.35 5.67
CA ILE A 135 -17.75 7.03 4.90
C ILE A 135 -16.68 8.05 5.21
N LYS A 136 -15.60 7.61 5.83
CA LYS A 136 -14.42 8.44 6.03
C LYS A 136 -13.62 8.46 4.75
N TYR A 137 -13.54 9.60 4.10
CA TYR A 137 -12.71 9.79 2.92
C TYR A 137 -11.79 11.00 3.08
N PHE A 138 -10.69 10.93 2.38
CA PHE A 138 -9.73 12.01 2.21
C PHE A 138 -9.61 12.28 0.72
N ALA A 139 -9.82 13.52 0.31
CA ALA A 139 -9.70 13.93 -1.09
C ALA A 139 -8.42 14.76 -1.27
N SER A 140 -7.58 14.36 -2.20
CA SER A 140 -6.49 15.17 -2.74
C SER A 140 -6.90 15.78 -4.08
N LYS A 141 -6.02 16.59 -4.69
CA LYS A 141 -6.33 17.29 -5.95
C LYS A 141 -6.82 16.37 -7.09
N ASN A 142 -6.32 15.12 -7.13
CA ASN A 142 -6.60 14.18 -8.22
C ASN A 142 -7.15 12.83 -7.76
N ASP A 143 -7.16 12.56 -6.44
CA ASP A 143 -7.44 11.26 -5.89
C ASP A 143 -8.33 11.34 -4.67
N VAL A 144 -9.15 10.31 -4.48
CA VAL A 144 -9.94 10.11 -3.27
C VAL A 144 -9.53 8.80 -2.61
N PHE A 145 -9.36 8.86 -1.30
CA PHE A 145 -9.02 7.71 -0.46
C PHE A 145 -10.15 7.45 0.53
N CYS A 146 -10.73 6.28 0.47
CA CYS A 146 -11.82 5.87 1.34
C CYS A 146 -11.42 4.66 2.20
N ASN A 147 -11.88 4.67 3.45
CA ASN A 147 -11.76 3.52 4.34
C ASN A 147 -13.14 2.87 4.51
N LEU A 148 -13.29 1.65 4.03
CA LEU A 148 -14.55 0.92 3.98
C LEU A 148 -14.57 -0.30 4.91
N TYR A 149 -13.79 -0.33 5.98
CA TYR A 149 -13.69 -1.48 6.89
C TYR A 149 -15.03 -1.94 7.49
N SER A 150 -15.94 -1.01 7.71
CA SER A 150 -17.23 -1.30 8.36
C SER A 150 -18.40 -1.38 7.37
N GLN A 151 -18.15 -1.21 6.08
CA GLN A 151 -19.18 -1.20 5.06
C GLN A 151 -19.44 -2.61 4.52
N ASN A 152 -20.65 -2.89 4.12
CA ASN A 152 -20.97 -4.09 3.35
C ASN A 152 -20.55 -3.89 1.90
N ILE A 153 -19.27 -4.15 1.64
CA ILE A 153 -18.60 -3.89 0.36
C ILE A 153 -19.02 -4.88 -0.73
N GLN A 154 -19.75 -5.92 -0.36
CA GLN A 154 -20.31 -6.89 -1.31
C GLN A 154 -21.61 -6.40 -1.97
N ASP A 155 -22.09 -5.22 -1.58
CA ASP A 155 -23.22 -4.59 -2.24
C ASP A 155 -22.76 -3.78 -3.45
N GLU A 156 -22.98 -4.35 -4.64
CA GLU A 156 -22.61 -3.73 -5.92
C GLU A 156 -23.24 -2.34 -6.09
N GLU A 157 -24.44 -2.15 -5.60
CA GLU A 157 -25.12 -0.86 -5.70
C GLU A 157 -24.40 0.22 -4.89
N VAL A 158 -23.89 -0.12 -3.70
CA VAL A 158 -23.12 0.81 -2.86
C VAL A 158 -21.83 1.22 -3.58
N ILE A 159 -21.07 0.27 -4.10
CA ILE A 159 -19.82 0.58 -4.83
C ILE A 159 -20.10 1.39 -6.09
N ARG A 160 -21.11 1.03 -6.86
CA ARG A 160 -21.52 1.79 -8.06
C ARG A 160 -21.90 3.22 -7.71
N LYS A 161 -22.68 3.43 -6.65
CA LYS A 161 -23.05 4.77 -6.18
C LYS A 161 -21.84 5.58 -5.75
N LEU A 162 -20.86 4.95 -5.06
CA LEU A 162 -19.61 5.62 -4.70
C LEU A 162 -18.79 6.00 -5.92
N ASP A 163 -18.62 5.10 -6.88
CA ASP A 163 -17.92 5.39 -8.13
C ASP A 163 -18.53 6.58 -8.83
N GLU A 164 -19.85 6.60 -9.00
CA GLU A 164 -20.59 7.66 -9.63
C GLU A 164 -20.48 8.99 -8.87
N TYR A 165 -20.56 8.95 -7.54
CA TYR A 165 -20.39 10.14 -6.70
C TYR A 165 -19.01 10.77 -6.87
N PHE A 166 -17.95 9.95 -6.87
CA PHE A 166 -16.59 10.46 -7.04
C PHE A 166 -16.28 10.92 -8.45
N VAL A 167 -16.94 10.35 -9.46
CA VAL A 167 -16.91 10.93 -10.83
C VAL A 167 -17.46 12.35 -10.85
N LEU A 168 -18.52 12.63 -10.07
CA LEU A 168 -19.07 14.00 -9.94
C LEU A 168 -18.11 14.99 -9.29
N LEU A 169 -17.15 14.51 -8.48
CA LEU A 169 -16.13 15.34 -7.87
C LEU A 169 -14.91 15.58 -8.77
N ASP A 170 -14.95 15.09 -10.02
CA ASP A 170 -13.87 15.23 -11.01
C ASP A 170 -12.51 14.73 -10.49
N VAL A 171 -12.52 13.55 -9.85
CA VAL A 171 -11.31 12.93 -9.35
C VAL A 171 -10.71 11.97 -10.37
N GLY A 172 -9.37 11.85 -10.38
CA GLY A 172 -8.65 10.99 -11.34
C GLY A 172 -8.69 9.52 -10.95
N SER A 173 -8.69 9.21 -9.65
CA SER A 173 -8.78 7.84 -9.13
C SER A 173 -9.51 7.77 -7.80
N ILE A 174 -10.09 6.59 -7.54
CA ILE A 174 -10.66 6.23 -6.23
C ILE A 174 -9.79 5.14 -5.64
N ASN A 175 -9.45 5.29 -4.37
CA ASN A 175 -8.66 4.35 -3.60
C ASN A 175 -9.44 3.91 -2.38
N PHE A 176 -9.58 2.59 -2.20
CA PHE A 176 -10.22 2.00 -1.02
C PHE A 176 -9.21 1.21 -0.22
N THR A 177 -9.35 1.26 1.11
CA THR A 177 -8.75 0.28 2.02
C THR A 177 -9.86 -0.61 2.54
N VAL A 178 -9.75 -1.91 2.27
CA VAL A 178 -10.81 -2.90 2.48
C VAL A 178 -10.28 -4.15 3.19
N LEU A 179 -11.20 -4.96 3.71
CA LEU A 179 -10.87 -6.29 4.20
C LEU A 179 -10.52 -7.23 3.03
N PRO A 180 -9.65 -8.23 3.26
CA PRO A 180 -9.19 -9.14 2.20
C PRO A 180 -10.32 -9.86 1.45
N ASP A 181 -11.38 -10.23 2.15
CA ASP A 181 -12.53 -10.97 1.59
C ASP A 181 -13.28 -10.18 0.50
N SER A 182 -13.09 -8.86 0.47
CA SER A 182 -13.72 -7.98 -0.53
C SER A 182 -12.90 -7.84 -1.81
N LEU A 183 -11.65 -8.33 -1.83
CA LEU A 183 -10.73 -8.07 -2.94
C LEU A 183 -11.25 -8.62 -4.26
N SER A 184 -11.61 -9.90 -4.31
CA SER A 184 -12.08 -10.55 -5.55
C SER A 184 -13.32 -9.88 -6.13
N TYR A 185 -14.21 -9.42 -5.26
CA TYR A 185 -15.40 -8.69 -5.66
C TYR A 185 -15.04 -7.34 -6.29
N LEU A 186 -14.17 -6.56 -5.65
CA LEU A 186 -13.74 -5.26 -6.17
C LEU A 186 -12.93 -5.40 -7.47
N GLU A 187 -12.11 -6.44 -7.61
CA GLU A 187 -11.43 -6.75 -8.86
C GLU A 187 -12.41 -7.03 -10.00
N SER A 188 -13.53 -7.71 -9.74
CA SER A 188 -14.58 -7.92 -10.73
C SER A 188 -15.25 -6.62 -11.20
N LEU A 189 -15.23 -5.57 -10.37
CA LEU A 189 -15.70 -4.23 -10.69
C LEU A 189 -14.61 -3.33 -11.33
N GLY A 190 -13.43 -3.88 -11.64
CA GLY A 190 -12.34 -3.18 -12.32
C GLY A 190 -11.38 -2.44 -11.39
N TYR A 191 -11.45 -2.66 -10.07
CA TYR A 191 -10.43 -2.20 -9.15
C TYR A 191 -9.18 -3.07 -9.26
N LYS A 192 -8.02 -2.47 -8.97
CA LYS A 192 -6.73 -3.17 -8.95
C LYS A 192 -6.16 -3.15 -7.54
N CYS A 193 -5.58 -4.25 -7.13
CA CYS A 193 -4.84 -4.32 -5.88
C CYS A 193 -3.52 -3.55 -6.03
N ASP A 194 -3.34 -2.50 -5.24
CA ASP A 194 -2.13 -1.69 -5.24
C ASP A 194 -1.15 -2.10 -4.15
N SER A 195 -1.68 -2.49 -2.99
CA SER A 195 -0.87 -2.94 -1.87
C SER A 195 -1.66 -3.83 -0.92
N LYS A 196 -0.93 -4.65 -0.16
CA LYS A 196 -1.47 -5.42 0.96
C LYS A 196 -0.70 -5.09 2.23
N ARG A 197 -1.40 -5.02 3.38
CA ARG A 197 -0.78 -4.96 4.69
C ARG A 197 -0.87 -6.31 5.38
N TYR A 198 0.26 -6.77 5.88
CA TYR A 198 0.41 -8.05 6.55
C TYR A 198 0.67 -7.86 8.03
N VAL A 199 0.20 -8.81 8.83
CA VAL A 199 0.50 -8.89 10.25
C VAL A 199 1.64 -9.89 10.44
N ILE A 200 2.77 -9.39 10.91
CA ILE A 200 3.88 -10.22 11.34
C ILE A 200 3.72 -10.40 12.85
N ASN A 201 3.34 -11.60 13.26
CA ASN A 201 3.15 -11.90 14.69
C ASN A 201 4.52 -12.05 15.38
N TYR A 202 4.61 -11.50 16.59
CA TYR A 202 5.62 -11.87 17.54
C TYR A 202 5.22 -13.24 18.12
N GLU A 203 6.04 -14.26 17.92
CA GLU A 203 5.95 -15.50 18.70
C GLU A 203 6.59 -15.32 20.07
#